data_0c44eb212905566b981b231864b39a10
#
_entry.id   0c44eb212905566b981b231864b39a10
#
_cell.length_a   1.000
_cell.length_b   1.000
_cell.length_c   1.000
_cell.angle_alpha   90.00
_cell.angle_beta   90.00
_cell.angle_gamma   90.00
#
_symmetry.space_group_name_H-M   'P 1'
#
loop_
_entity.id
_entity.type
_entity.pdbx_description
1 polymer ?
#
loop_
_entity_poly.entity_id
_entity_poly.type
_entity_poly.pdbx_seq_one_letter_code
_entity_poly.pdbx_strand_id
1 'polypeptide(L)'
;MKILYVSSEAFPFCKTGGLADVAGSLPPALARNGDQVAVILPLYGQIGQQWRQQMTFRRYIYVDLGWRHQYCGLFSLEKDGVTWYFVDNEHYFCRGALYGEYDDGERFAFFCKAVIDLLPSLDWMPDILHCNDWQTALVPILSLIHISEPTRLD
;
A
#
# COMPACT_ATOMS: atom_id res chain seq x y z
N MET A 1 -10.96 16.15 -1.11
CA MET A 1 -10.60 15.13 -2.13
C MET A 1 -10.41 13.77 -1.46
N LYS A 2 -10.40 12.70 -2.25
CA LYS A 2 -10.10 11.33 -1.79
C LYS A 2 -8.68 10.98 -2.23
N ILE A 3 -7.78 10.79 -1.27
CA ILE A 3 -6.35 10.62 -1.52
C ILE A 3 -5.90 9.26 -0.99
N LEU A 4 -5.37 8.40 -1.86
CA LEU A 4 -4.64 7.21 -1.46
C LEU A 4 -3.14 7.51 -1.51
N TYR A 5 -2.53 7.57 -0.35
CA TYR A 5 -1.10 7.78 -0.17
C TYR A 5 -0.38 6.44 -0.17
N VAL A 6 0.45 6.20 -1.18
CA VAL A 6 1.18 4.94 -1.36
C VAL A 6 2.62 5.13 -0.92
N SER A 7 3.07 4.36 0.07
CA SER A 7 4.40 4.45 0.62
C SER A 7 4.96 3.10 0.99
N SER A 8 6.28 2.95 0.90
CA SER A 8 6.98 1.73 1.32
C SER A 8 7.23 1.68 2.82
N GLU A 9 7.14 2.80 3.53
CA GLU A 9 7.29 2.88 4.99
C GLU A 9 6.47 4.05 5.53
N ALA A 10 6.09 3.98 6.80
CA ALA A 10 5.37 5.04 7.49
C ALA A 10 5.56 4.93 9.01
N PHE A 11 5.95 6.03 9.65
CA PHE A 11 5.96 6.14 11.10
C PHE A 11 4.51 6.19 11.62
N PRO A 12 4.14 5.53 12.71
CA PRO A 12 4.98 4.81 13.66
C PRO A 12 5.13 3.30 13.39
N PHE A 13 4.67 2.79 12.25
CA PHE A 13 4.60 1.35 11.98
C PHE A 13 5.96 0.76 11.62
N CYS A 14 6.67 1.42 10.72
CA CYS A 14 8.02 1.04 10.30
C CYS A 14 8.77 2.25 9.77
N LYS A 15 10.09 2.28 9.96
CA LYS A 15 10.92 3.42 9.58
C LYS A 15 12.35 2.99 9.30
N THR A 16 12.89 3.47 8.19
CA THR A 16 14.34 3.44 7.89
C THR A 16 14.93 4.84 7.73
N GLY A 17 14.12 5.81 7.32
CA GLY A 17 14.58 7.17 7.03
C GLY A 17 13.47 8.21 7.04
N GLY A 18 13.72 9.35 6.43
CA GLY A 18 12.81 10.51 6.42
C GLY A 18 11.49 10.28 5.70
N LEU A 19 11.44 9.32 4.76
CA LEU A 19 10.20 8.97 4.08
C LEU A 19 9.11 8.55 5.07
N ALA A 20 9.48 7.75 6.07
CA ALA A 20 8.54 7.31 7.10
C ALA A 20 7.95 8.48 7.90
N ASP A 21 8.77 9.50 8.19
CA ASP A 21 8.32 10.69 8.92
C ASP A 21 7.30 11.49 8.10
N VAL A 22 7.57 11.67 6.82
CA VAL A 22 6.64 12.35 5.90
C VAL A 22 5.35 11.54 5.76
N ALA A 23 5.44 10.24 5.54
CA ALA A 23 4.27 9.36 5.41
C ALA A 23 3.46 9.24 6.71
N GLY A 24 4.09 9.46 7.86
CA GLY A 24 3.42 9.49 9.16
C GLY A 24 2.77 10.83 9.52
N SER A 25 3.19 11.94 8.89
CA SER A 25 2.74 13.29 9.25
C SER A 25 1.86 13.96 8.21
N LEU A 26 2.16 13.82 6.91
CA LEU A 26 1.41 14.46 5.84
C LEU A 26 -0.03 13.95 5.72
N PRO A 27 -0.30 12.62 5.69
CA PRO A 27 -1.67 12.12 5.59
C PRO A 27 -2.59 12.60 6.72
N PRO A 28 -2.18 12.55 8.01
CA PRO A 28 -2.99 13.13 9.09
C PRO A 28 -3.21 14.62 8.95
N ALA A 29 -2.24 15.38 8.42
CA ALA A 29 -2.40 16.82 8.18
C ALA A 29 -3.44 17.09 7.09
N LEU A 30 -3.43 16.33 6.00
CA LEU A 30 -4.44 16.42 4.94
C LEU A 30 -5.83 16.06 5.45
N ALA A 31 -5.93 15.02 6.27
CA ALA A 31 -7.20 14.63 6.89
C ALA A 31 -7.77 15.74 7.79
N ARG A 32 -6.92 16.41 8.60
CA ARG A 32 -7.33 17.57 9.40
C ARG A 32 -7.76 18.76 8.53
N ASN A 33 -7.25 18.86 7.31
CA ASN A 33 -7.63 19.89 6.36
C ASN A 33 -8.94 19.57 5.61
N GLY A 34 -9.58 18.45 5.88
CA GLY A 34 -10.89 18.08 5.35
C GLY A 34 -10.84 17.08 4.18
N ASP A 35 -9.69 16.56 3.83
CA ASP A 35 -9.56 15.51 2.81
C ASP A 35 -9.86 14.13 3.40
N GLN A 36 -10.42 13.24 2.60
CA GLN A 36 -10.53 11.82 2.94
C GLN A 36 -9.24 11.13 2.53
N VAL A 37 -8.46 10.66 3.50
CA VAL A 37 -7.12 10.14 3.25
C VAL A 37 -7.00 8.70 3.75
N ALA A 38 -6.42 7.85 2.93
CA ALA A 38 -5.92 6.55 3.31
C ALA A 38 -4.45 6.42 2.93
N VAL A 39 -3.73 5.59 3.67
CA VAL A 39 -2.34 5.22 3.38
C VAL A 39 -2.30 3.72 3.13
N ILE A 40 -1.51 3.28 2.15
CA ILE A 40 -1.27 1.86 1.89
C ILE A 40 0.23 1.58 1.88
N LEU A 41 0.64 0.58 2.64
CA LEU A 41 2.04 0.16 2.78
C LEU A 41 2.14 -1.35 2.95
N PRO A 42 3.33 -1.96 2.76
CA PRO A 42 3.51 -3.38 3.03
C PRO A 42 3.38 -3.72 4.52
N LEU A 43 2.84 -4.90 4.82
CA LEU A 43 2.83 -5.47 6.17
C LEU A 43 4.15 -6.18 6.44
N TYR A 44 5.19 -5.40 6.75
CA TYR A 44 6.51 -5.97 7.06
C TYR A 44 6.52 -6.76 8.37
N GLY A 45 7.38 -7.77 8.44
CA GLY A 45 7.61 -8.52 9.66
C GLY A 45 8.06 -7.68 10.85
N GLN A 46 8.71 -6.54 10.60
CA GLN A 46 9.16 -5.58 11.62
C GLN A 46 8.02 -4.77 12.27
N ILE A 47 6.83 -4.76 11.67
CA ILE A 47 5.69 -4.06 12.28
C ILE A 47 5.27 -4.82 13.53
N GLY A 48 5.36 -4.13 14.69
CA GLY A 48 5.21 -4.71 16.01
C GLY A 48 3.79 -5.21 16.31
N GLN A 49 3.71 -6.13 17.27
CA GLN A 49 2.46 -6.75 17.68
C GLN A 49 1.45 -5.73 18.24
N GLN A 50 1.92 -4.64 18.86
CA GLN A 50 1.05 -3.58 19.33
C GLN A 50 0.19 -2.95 18.22
N TRP A 51 0.70 -2.92 16.98
CA TRP A 51 -0.05 -2.45 15.81
C TRP A 51 -0.88 -3.56 15.17
N ARG A 52 -0.32 -4.76 15.04
CA ARG A 52 -1.01 -5.91 14.44
C ARG A 52 -2.29 -6.27 15.17
N GLN A 53 -2.30 -6.14 16.50
CA GLN A 53 -3.50 -6.39 17.33
C GLN A 53 -4.65 -5.42 17.04
N GLN A 54 -4.36 -4.24 16.53
CA GLN A 54 -5.35 -3.22 16.18
C GLN A 54 -5.86 -3.35 14.74
N MET A 55 -5.22 -4.19 13.93
CA MET A 55 -5.58 -4.37 12.54
C MET A 55 -6.81 -5.26 12.39
N THR A 56 -7.65 -4.90 11.44
CA THR A 56 -8.79 -5.71 11.00
C THR A 56 -8.45 -6.33 9.66
N PHE A 57 -8.58 -7.65 9.54
CA PHE A 57 -8.50 -8.33 8.25
C PHE A 57 -9.72 -7.95 7.40
N ARG A 58 -9.47 -7.46 6.19
CA ARG A 58 -10.53 -7.00 5.28
C ARG A 58 -10.89 -8.05 4.25
N ARG A 59 -9.91 -8.55 3.52
CA ARG A 59 -10.03 -9.57 2.47
C ARG A 59 -8.68 -10.03 1.98
N TYR A 60 -8.69 -10.99 1.09
CA TYR A 60 -7.52 -11.36 0.29
C TYR A 60 -7.88 -11.45 -1.19
N ILE A 61 -6.88 -11.26 -2.02
CA ILE A 61 -6.89 -11.51 -3.46
C ILE A 61 -5.63 -12.28 -3.84
N TYR A 62 -5.56 -12.73 -5.08
CA TYR A 62 -4.31 -13.18 -5.68
C TYR A 62 -3.84 -12.15 -6.70
N VAL A 63 -2.53 -11.88 -6.69
CA VAL A 63 -1.88 -10.94 -7.61
C VAL A 63 -1.00 -11.72 -8.55
N ASP A 64 -1.20 -11.54 -9.85
CA ASP A 64 -0.39 -12.16 -10.90
C ASP A 64 0.74 -11.22 -11.31
N LEU A 65 1.98 -11.72 -11.25
CA LEU A 65 3.18 -11.02 -11.64
C LEU A 65 4.02 -11.94 -12.55
N GLY A 66 3.83 -11.83 -13.85
CA GLY A 66 4.35 -12.80 -14.81
C GLY A 66 3.79 -14.21 -14.55
N TRP A 67 4.67 -15.17 -14.28
CA TRP A 67 4.27 -16.54 -13.90
C TRP A 67 3.95 -16.71 -12.41
N ARG A 68 4.17 -15.68 -11.60
CA ARG A 68 3.91 -15.71 -10.16
C ARG A 68 2.42 -15.46 -9.90
N HIS A 69 1.84 -16.30 -9.07
CA HIS A 69 0.47 -16.17 -8.57
C HIS A 69 0.56 -16.08 -7.05
N GLN A 70 0.50 -14.87 -6.50
CA GLN A 70 0.85 -14.60 -5.11
C GLN A 70 -0.37 -14.18 -4.29
N TYR A 71 -0.49 -14.73 -3.11
CA TYR A 71 -1.45 -14.28 -2.10
C TYR A 71 -1.19 -12.81 -1.73
N CYS A 72 -2.27 -12.07 -1.56
CA CYS A 72 -2.25 -10.67 -1.14
C CYS A 72 -3.39 -10.44 -0.15
N GLY A 73 -3.07 -10.37 1.13
CA GLY A 73 -4.02 -10.00 2.19
C GLY A 73 -4.09 -8.49 2.36
N LEU A 74 -5.27 -8.00 2.76
CA LEU A 74 -5.49 -6.60 3.09
C LEU A 74 -5.95 -6.48 4.53
N PHE A 75 -5.17 -5.76 5.33
CA PHE A 75 -5.50 -5.38 6.69
C PHE A 75 -5.68 -3.87 6.78
N SER A 76 -6.43 -3.40 7.75
CA SER A 76 -6.58 -1.96 7.99
C SER A 76 -6.64 -1.64 9.47
N LEU A 77 -6.26 -0.41 9.81
CA LEU A 77 -6.54 0.22 11.11
C LEU A 77 -6.81 1.71 10.92
N GLU A 78 -7.57 2.28 11.83
CA GLU A 78 -7.86 3.71 11.86
C GLU A 78 -6.96 4.39 12.88
N LYS A 79 -6.27 5.45 12.46
CA LYS A 79 -5.42 6.25 13.34
C LYS A 79 -5.30 7.68 12.82
N ASP A 80 -5.49 8.66 13.70
CA ASP A 80 -5.34 10.10 13.40
C ASP A 80 -6.20 10.59 12.21
N GLY A 81 -7.41 10.06 12.08
CA GLY A 81 -8.34 10.42 11.00
C GLY A 81 -7.99 9.83 9.64
N VAL A 82 -7.06 8.88 9.59
CA VAL A 82 -6.57 8.22 8.38
C VAL A 82 -6.84 6.73 8.46
N THR A 83 -7.29 6.13 7.37
CA THR A 83 -7.34 4.68 7.22
C THR A 83 -5.98 4.18 6.73
N TRP A 84 -5.34 3.32 7.51
CA TRP A 84 -4.06 2.70 7.19
C TRP A 84 -4.31 1.29 6.68
N TYR A 85 -3.95 1.04 5.43
CA TYR A 85 -4.02 -0.28 4.80
C TYR A 85 -2.65 -0.94 4.76
N PHE A 86 -2.62 -2.25 5.00
CA PHE A 86 -1.41 -3.05 5.00
C PHE A 86 -1.57 -4.21 4.02
N VAL A 87 -0.60 -4.32 3.11
CA VAL A 87 -0.55 -5.41 2.12
C VAL A 87 0.26 -6.56 2.69
N ASP A 88 -0.43 -7.68 2.92
CA ASP A 88 0.19 -8.88 3.50
C ASP A 88 0.64 -9.87 2.42
N ASN A 89 1.92 -10.19 2.46
CA ASN A 89 2.54 -11.33 1.80
C ASN A 89 3.82 -11.67 2.55
N GLU A 90 3.83 -12.78 3.29
CA GLU A 90 4.96 -13.15 4.13
C GLU A 90 6.24 -13.42 3.32
N HIS A 91 6.12 -14.01 2.13
CA HIS A 91 7.26 -14.28 1.27
C HIS A 91 8.01 -12.99 0.89
N TYR A 92 7.29 -11.93 0.55
CA TYR A 92 7.91 -10.67 0.13
C TYR A 92 8.27 -9.76 1.31
N PHE A 93 7.49 -9.75 2.39
CA PHE A 93 7.60 -8.70 3.41
C PHE A 93 8.04 -9.16 4.79
N CYS A 94 8.03 -10.46 5.09
CA CYS A 94 8.64 -10.98 6.31
C CYS A 94 10.12 -11.29 6.08
N ARG A 95 10.92 -10.24 5.97
CA ARG A 95 12.36 -10.29 5.72
C ARG A 95 13.14 -9.65 6.87
N GLY A 96 14.47 -9.79 6.87
CA GLY A 96 15.33 -9.23 7.90
C GLY A 96 15.38 -7.70 7.94
N ALA A 97 15.10 -7.05 6.82
CA ALA A 97 15.04 -5.60 6.68
C ALA A 97 13.92 -5.20 5.74
N LEU A 98 13.56 -3.90 5.73
CA LEU A 98 12.57 -3.38 4.81
C LEU A 98 13.09 -3.40 3.36
N TYR A 99 14.35 -3.08 3.17
CA TYR A 99 15.02 -2.99 1.87
C TYR A 99 16.37 -3.70 1.89
N GLY A 100 16.97 -3.84 0.70
CA GLY A 100 18.31 -4.40 0.55
C GLY A 100 18.32 -5.90 0.23
N GLU A 101 17.19 -6.47 -0.13
CA GLU A 101 17.10 -7.85 -0.58
C GLU A 101 17.42 -7.96 -2.07
N TYR A 102 17.99 -9.09 -2.48
CA TYR A 102 18.37 -9.31 -3.89
C TYR A 102 17.18 -9.24 -4.86
N ASP A 103 15.97 -9.49 -4.37
CA ASP A 103 14.73 -9.49 -5.12
C ASP A 103 13.85 -8.25 -4.87
N ASP A 104 14.42 -7.14 -4.43
CA ASP A 104 13.68 -5.90 -4.14
C ASP A 104 12.87 -5.42 -5.34
N GLY A 105 13.37 -5.59 -6.56
CA GLY A 105 12.62 -5.26 -7.77
C GLY A 105 11.29 -6.03 -7.86
N GLU A 106 11.30 -7.33 -7.62
CA GLU A 106 10.09 -8.17 -7.62
C GLU A 106 9.18 -7.85 -6.43
N ARG A 107 9.74 -7.65 -5.25
CA ARG A 107 9.01 -7.32 -4.02
C ARG A 107 8.15 -6.07 -4.20
N PHE A 108 8.74 -5.01 -4.72
CA PHE A 108 8.03 -3.74 -4.88
C PHE A 108 7.23 -3.65 -6.19
N ALA A 109 7.58 -4.42 -7.22
CA ALA A 109 6.68 -4.65 -8.36
C ALA A 109 5.40 -5.36 -7.91
N PHE A 110 5.51 -6.38 -7.05
CA PHE A 110 4.36 -7.01 -6.42
C PHE A 110 3.54 -5.99 -5.61
N PHE A 111 4.18 -5.19 -4.78
CA PHE A 111 3.49 -4.16 -3.99
C PHE A 111 2.71 -3.18 -4.88
N CYS A 112 3.33 -2.66 -5.92
CA CYS A 112 2.68 -1.73 -6.85
C CYS A 112 1.47 -2.36 -7.54
N LYS A 113 1.61 -3.60 -8.02
CA LYS A 113 0.49 -4.31 -8.65
C LYS A 113 -0.62 -4.61 -7.64
N ALA A 114 -0.26 -5.03 -6.43
CA ALA A 114 -1.20 -5.27 -5.34
C ALA A 114 -2.04 -4.02 -5.03
N VAL A 115 -1.42 -2.84 -4.97
CA VAL A 115 -2.12 -1.57 -4.76
C VAL A 115 -3.21 -1.38 -5.82
N ILE A 116 -2.88 -1.54 -7.09
CA ILE A 116 -3.84 -1.38 -8.19
C ILE A 116 -4.94 -2.44 -8.16
N ASP A 117 -4.59 -3.69 -7.96
CA ASP A 117 -5.54 -4.80 -7.92
C ASP A 117 -6.48 -4.72 -6.70
N LEU A 118 -6.04 -4.07 -5.62
CA LEU A 118 -6.84 -3.85 -4.41
C LEU A 118 -7.77 -2.63 -4.49
N LEU A 119 -7.59 -1.70 -5.43
CA LEU A 119 -8.44 -0.50 -5.53
C LEU A 119 -9.95 -0.82 -5.51
N PRO A 120 -10.45 -1.82 -6.27
CA PRO A 120 -11.87 -2.18 -6.21
C PRO A 120 -12.32 -2.75 -4.85
N SER A 121 -11.36 -3.11 -4.00
CA SER A 121 -11.59 -3.68 -2.67
C SER A 121 -11.65 -2.64 -1.56
N LEU A 122 -11.25 -1.42 -1.85
CA LEU A 122 -11.35 -0.31 -0.92
C LEU A 122 -12.80 0.16 -0.82
N ASP A 123 -13.16 0.76 0.30
CA ASP A 123 -14.54 1.24 0.52
C ASP A 123 -14.88 2.47 -0.36
N TRP A 124 -13.89 3.02 -1.05
CA TRP A 124 -14.01 4.18 -1.91
C TRP A 124 -12.93 4.18 -3.00
N MET A 125 -13.22 4.87 -4.12
CA MET A 125 -12.23 5.06 -5.19
C MET A 125 -11.49 6.39 -4.94
N PRO A 126 -10.15 6.40 -4.92
CA PRO A 126 -9.39 7.63 -4.78
C PRO A 126 -9.50 8.53 -6.01
N ASP A 127 -9.49 9.85 -5.77
CA ASP A 127 -9.34 10.86 -6.82
C ASP A 127 -7.85 11.03 -7.19
N ILE A 128 -6.97 10.79 -6.19
CA ILE A 128 -5.52 10.96 -6.31
C ILE A 128 -4.81 9.73 -5.75
N LEU A 129 -3.84 9.21 -6.53
CA LEU A 129 -2.81 8.27 -6.08
C LEU A 129 -1.53 9.07 -5.83
N HIS A 130 -1.18 9.28 -4.56
CA HIS A 130 0.04 9.98 -4.17
C HIS A 130 1.14 8.96 -3.89
N CYS A 131 2.04 8.77 -4.85
CA CYS A 131 3.09 7.77 -4.80
C CYS A 131 4.43 8.36 -4.36
N ASN A 132 5.19 7.61 -3.57
CA ASN A 132 6.42 8.08 -2.94
C ASN A 132 7.59 7.17 -3.23
N ASP A 133 8.66 7.74 -3.80
CA ASP A 133 9.94 7.10 -4.05
C ASP A 133 9.85 5.92 -5.06
N TRP A 134 10.99 5.25 -5.29
CA TRP A 134 11.12 4.21 -6.32
C TRP A 134 10.25 2.98 -6.04
N GLN A 135 10.01 2.65 -4.77
CA GLN A 135 9.21 1.47 -4.38
C GLN A 135 7.75 1.54 -4.84
N THR A 136 7.26 2.74 -5.15
CA THR A 136 5.88 2.96 -5.60
C THR A 136 5.80 3.45 -7.05
N ALA A 137 6.93 3.51 -7.75
CA ALA A 137 7.04 4.15 -9.06
C ALA A 137 6.21 3.47 -10.15
N LEU A 138 5.93 2.17 -10.04
CA LEU A 138 5.11 1.45 -11.02
C LEU A 138 3.61 1.69 -10.84
N VAL A 139 3.15 2.19 -9.70
CA VAL A 139 1.72 2.43 -9.44
C VAL A 139 1.10 3.36 -10.50
N PRO A 140 1.67 4.54 -10.82
CA PRO A 140 1.12 5.41 -11.84
C PRO A 140 1.03 4.75 -13.22
N ILE A 141 2.06 3.99 -13.61
CA ILE A 141 2.11 3.31 -14.90
C ILE A 141 1.01 2.24 -14.99
N LEU A 142 0.90 1.40 -13.96
CA LEU A 142 -0.12 0.35 -13.90
C LEU A 142 -1.54 0.92 -13.86
N SER A 143 -1.74 2.07 -13.20
CA SER A 143 -3.04 2.72 -13.17
C SER A 143 -3.48 3.21 -14.55
N LEU A 144 -2.55 3.72 -15.36
CA LEU A 144 -2.82 4.15 -16.74
C LEU A 144 -3.19 2.97 -17.64
N ILE A 145 -2.53 1.85 -17.49
CA ILE A 145 -2.84 0.62 -18.27
C ILE A 145 -4.26 0.16 -17.93
N HIS A 146 -4.67 0.22 -16.68
CA HIS A 146 -6.01 -0.16 -16.22
C HIS A 146 -7.12 0.74 -16.78
N ILE A 147 -6.83 2.02 -16.96
CA ILE A 147 -7.76 3.00 -17.57
C ILE A 147 -7.83 2.80 -19.10
N SER A 148 -6.76 2.34 -19.72
CA SER A 148 -6.65 2.21 -21.19
C SER A 148 -7.28 0.92 -21.73
N GLU A 149 -7.64 -0.04 -20.88
CA GLU A 149 -8.40 -1.21 -21.34
C GLU A 149 -9.85 -0.79 -21.62
N PRO A 150 -10.31 -0.82 -22.90
CA PRO A 150 -11.70 -0.52 -23.18
C PRO A 150 -12.56 -1.55 -22.47
N THR A 151 -13.48 -1.07 -21.65
CA THR A 151 -14.55 -1.91 -21.10
C THR A 151 -15.22 -2.57 -22.28
N ARG A 152 -15.02 -3.88 -22.48
CA ARG A 152 -15.85 -4.65 -23.41
C ARG A 152 -17.25 -4.61 -22.82
N LEU A 153 -18.10 -3.79 -23.43
CA LEU A 153 -19.53 -3.91 -23.26
C LEU A 153 -19.94 -5.16 -24.06
N ASP A 154 -20.14 -6.24 -23.36
CA ASP A 154 -20.85 -7.40 -23.89
C ASP A 154 -22.35 -7.12 -23.87
#